data_0609133af678704f612a371ba25bca60
#
_entry.id   0609133af678704f612a371ba25bca60
#
_cell.length_a   1.000
_cell.length_b   1.000
_cell.length_c   1.000
_cell.angle_alpha   90.00
_cell.angle_beta   90.00
_cell.angle_gamma   90.00
#
_symmetry.space_group_name_H-M   'P 1'
#
loop_
_entity.id
_entity.type
_entity.pdbx_description
1 polymer ?
#
loop_
_entity_poly.entity_id
_entity_poly.type
_entity_poly.pdbx_seq_one_letter_code
_entity_poly.pdbx_strand_id
1 'polypeptide(L)'
;MVSNMFFVRSIAVALPLLAISASATYAAPSVFPCMVSPNEPLLEQANRFLLAGFRYSPVEATQAGYHGDAQSPLDSELDDSGPASIAAQRALLEAGKQCFASAKATSPEESADLALLRDDIESGLFQLDEMQSYRYRPQDYVEMIGSGLFFPLTSTTGTELSRLTAVVARMEEIPRIIDEAKQNLKEADPVYIDTALDENGGNTGVISQVGSMIKADSPLRSRYDAAAKSAQTALNGYADWLKSDLSKRPHTTSWRTGPAAYAKIFAFALGPGTHETPDSVLASAERELARVRGEMYTVALPLHKQWFPEHGDHSALNGDALQNKIISEVIDHINLDHAASDQLLNTVKKQAVGIRAFIVQKDLLTLSDRDNLHIVPTPEFMRGVYSVAGFHSAPALDPTGEAEYWVTPIDPKASAQQTESRLREYNNWMLQYLTMHEALPGHYTQFEHANNLQPPSRRIVRGLLGSGSYEEGWGEYAVREMEDAGYANHDPRFVLMVQKIRLRVITNAILDIRMQSRDMTDEEALDLMQQKAFQTRAEAEGKLRRAKLTAGQLITYFVGYHQWIDMRDRMQSKLGSGFSLKRFNDAALDEGPLPIPLLEPLLAEKLGVH
;
A
#
# COMPACT_ATOMS: atom_id res chain seq x y z
N MET A 1 -8.35 6.99 2.49
CA MET A 1 -7.30 6.75 1.51
C MET A 1 -6.36 5.76 2.09
N VAL A 2 -6.36 4.58 1.56
CA VAL A 2 -5.42 3.55 1.94
C VAL A 2 -4.06 4.00 1.45
N SER A 3 -3.15 4.28 2.36
CA SER A 3 -1.74 4.28 2.06
C SER A 3 -1.28 2.84 2.29
N ASN A 4 -1.41 1.99 1.30
CA ASN A 4 -0.56 0.82 1.27
C ASN A 4 0.84 1.35 1.00
N MET A 5 1.67 1.35 2.03
CA MET A 5 3.11 1.46 1.88
C MET A 5 3.58 0.19 1.17
N PHE A 6 3.50 0.18 -0.16
CA PHE A 6 4.29 -0.75 -0.94
C PHE A 6 5.73 -0.27 -0.90
N PHE A 7 6.57 -1.08 -0.30
CA PHE A 7 7.99 -0.82 -0.17
C PHE A 7 8.63 -0.69 -1.55
N VAL A 8 9.05 0.53 -1.86
CA VAL A 8 10.15 0.68 -2.79
C VAL A 8 11.41 0.35 -1.98
N ARG A 9 11.95 -0.84 -2.18
CA ARG A 9 13.23 -1.23 -1.57
C ARG A 9 14.31 -0.26 -1.99
N SER A 10 14.74 0.59 -1.08
CA SER A 10 15.79 1.59 -1.32
C SER A 10 17.08 1.15 -0.67
N ILE A 11 18.14 0.97 -1.44
CA ILE A 11 19.46 0.51 -0.97
C ILE A 11 20.63 1.22 -1.67
N ALA A 12 21.67 1.46 -0.91
CA ALA A 12 22.82 2.31 -1.14
C ALA A 12 24.17 1.68 -1.55
N VAL A 13 25.06 2.36 -2.28
CA VAL A 13 26.50 2.05 -2.45
C VAL A 13 27.40 3.28 -2.36
N ALA A 14 28.55 3.18 -1.69
CA ALA A 14 29.63 4.17 -1.69
C ALA A 14 31.01 3.52 -1.84
N LEU A 15 31.99 4.28 -2.30
CA LEU A 15 33.42 3.96 -2.34
C LEU A 15 34.26 5.05 -1.62
N PRO A 16 35.57 4.82 -1.27
CA PRO A 16 36.00 4.89 0.12
C PRO A 16 36.88 6.08 0.48
N LEU A 17 37.05 6.38 1.77
CA LEU A 17 38.32 6.87 2.34
C LEU A 17 38.33 6.68 3.88
N LEU A 18 39.48 6.22 4.35
CA LEU A 18 39.81 5.73 5.68
C LEU A 18 39.59 6.73 6.83
N ALA A 19 38.92 6.28 7.87
CA ALA A 19 39.26 6.62 9.26
C ALA A 19 38.87 5.46 10.17
N ILE A 20 39.81 4.99 10.97
CA ILE A 20 39.72 3.82 11.85
C ILE A 20 38.93 4.21 13.11
N SER A 21 37.76 3.65 13.28
CA SER A 21 37.11 3.49 14.57
C SER A 21 36.58 2.05 14.67
N ALA A 22 36.72 1.43 15.85
CA ALA A 22 36.51 0.01 16.06
C ALA A 22 35.09 -0.40 15.64
N SER A 23 34.96 -0.96 14.46
CA SER A 23 33.77 -1.56 13.93
C SER A 23 33.68 -3.00 14.47
N ALA A 24 32.54 -3.38 14.98
CA ALA A 24 32.19 -4.78 15.11
C ALA A 24 32.44 -5.44 13.74
N THR A 25 33.36 -6.39 13.69
CA THR A 25 33.66 -7.14 12.47
C THR A 25 32.43 -8.00 12.16
N TYR A 26 31.55 -7.46 11.30
CA TYR A 26 30.60 -8.32 10.60
C TYR A 26 31.42 -9.36 9.83
N ALA A 27 31.26 -10.64 10.19
CA ALA A 27 31.80 -11.72 9.39
C ALA A 27 31.29 -11.53 7.94
N ALA A 28 32.19 -11.72 6.98
CA ALA A 28 31.82 -11.70 5.56
C ALA A 28 30.55 -12.55 5.39
N PRO A 29 29.49 -12.04 4.68
CA PRO A 29 28.25 -12.74 4.57
C PRO A 29 28.53 -14.14 4.04
N SER A 30 28.07 -15.16 4.76
CA SER A 30 28.10 -16.53 4.25
C SER A 30 27.31 -16.46 2.94
N VAL A 31 27.98 -16.77 1.81
CA VAL A 31 27.35 -16.86 0.49
C VAL A 31 26.09 -17.69 0.68
N PHE A 32 24.91 -17.16 0.28
CA PHE A 32 23.65 -17.90 0.38
C PHE A 32 23.85 -19.27 -0.27
N PRO A 33 23.77 -20.38 0.49
CA PRO A 33 23.99 -21.69 -0.06
C PRO A 33 22.78 -22.07 -0.92
N CYS A 34 22.97 -22.08 -2.23
CA CYS A 34 21.89 -22.31 -3.20
C CYS A 34 21.16 -23.64 -2.95
N MET A 35 21.79 -24.65 -2.49
CA MET A 35 21.14 -25.93 -2.16
C MET A 35 21.83 -26.54 -0.96
N VAL A 36 21.08 -26.74 0.12
CA VAL A 36 21.58 -27.49 1.27
C VAL A 36 21.54 -28.99 0.97
N SER A 37 20.57 -29.42 0.14
CA SER A 37 20.39 -30.80 -0.29
C SER A 37 19.86 -30.83 -1.73
N PRO A 38 20.31 -31.79 -2.56
CA PRO A 38 19.77 -31.98 -3.92
C PRO A 38 18.27 -32.28 -3.97
N ASN A 39 17.70 -32.71 -2.86
CA ASN A 39 16.28 -33.07 -2.72
C ASN A 39 15.46 -32.03 -1.95
N GLU A 40 16.03 -30.87 -1.65
CA GLU A 40 15.29 -29.81 -0.96
C GLU A 40 14.18 -29.24 -1.87
N PRO A 41 12.92 -29.14 -1.39
CA PRO A 41 11.83 -28.55 -2.14
C PRO A 41 12.13 -27.10 -2.53
N LEU A 42 11.68 -26.68 -3.73
CA LEU A 42 11.87 -25.32 -4.25
C LEU A 42 11.38 -24.25 -3.26
N LEU A 43 10.20 -24.45 -2.68
CA LEU A 43 9.60 -23.50 -1.75
C LEU A 43 10.41 -23.32 -0.46
N GLU A 44 11.05 -24.37 0.05
CA GLU A 44 11.93 -24.26 1.23
C GLU A 44 13.20 -23.46 0.92
N GLN A 45 13.76 -23.65 -0.28
CA GLN A 45 14.89 -22.84 -0.75
C GLN A 45 14.49 -21.37 -0.93
N ALA A 46 13.32 -21.11 -1.50
CA ALA A 46 12.77 -19.77 -1.66
C ALA A 46 12.57 -19.07 -0.29
N ASN A 47 11.95 -19.77 0.67
CA ASN A 47 11.76 -19.22 2.01
C ASN A 47 13.08 -18.90 2.71
N ARG A 48 14.05 -19.79 2.63
CA ARG A 48 15.38 -19.54 3.21
C ARG A 48 16.05 -18.32 2.59
N PHE A 49 15.89 -18.12 1.27
CA PHE A 49 16.39 -16.94 0.57
C PHE A 49 15.69 -15.66 1.06
N LEU A 50 14.35 -15.65 1.12
CA LEU A 50 13.56 -14.51 1.57
C LEU A 50 13.86 -14.14 3.03
N LEU A 51 13.90 -15.14 3.93
CA LEU A 51 14.24 -14.93 5.33
C LEU A 51 15.68 -14.44 5.53
N ALA A 52 16.63 -14.86 4.67
CA ALA A 52 17.98 -14.30 4.69
C ALA A 52 18.01 -12.81 4.29
N GLY A 53 17.11 -12.38 3.45
CA GLY A 53 16.92 -10.96 3.07
C GLY A 53 16.56 -10.07 4.26
N PHE A 54 15.74 -10.57 5.18
CA PHE A 54 15.30 -9.82 6.37
C PHE A 54 16.42 -9.35 7.30
N ARG A 55 17.59 -9.96 7.22
CA ARG A 55 18.77 -9.46 7.93
C ARG A 55 19.16 -8.04 7.52
N TYR A 56 18.82 -7.66 6.29
CA TYR A 56 19.11 -6.33 5.74
C TYR A 56 17.91 -5.37 5.81
N SER A 57 16.71 -5.91 6.07
CA SER A 57 15.47 -5.16 6.26
C SER A 57 14.72 -5.60 7.53
N PRO A 58 15.28 -5.36 8.73
CA PRO A 58 14.66 -5.71 10.01
C PRO A 58 13.29 -5.06 10.22
N VAL A 59 13.06 -3.88 9.65
CA VAL A 59 11.77 -3.17 9.73
C VAL A 59 10.70 -3.94 8.96
N GLU A 60 11.01 -4.40 7.75
CA GLU A 60 10.14 -5.24 6.93
C GLU A 60 9.91 -6.62 7.58
N ALA A 61 10.95 -7.20 8.19
CA ALA A 61 10.83 -8.44 8.94
C ALA A 61 9.77 -8.36 10.04
N THR A 62 9.83 -7.32 10.86
CA THR A 62 8.83 -7.09 11.92
C THR A 62 7.42 -6.91 11.36
N GLN A 63 7.27 -6.17 10.26
CA GLN A 63 5.99 -6.00 9.57
C GLN A 63 5.44 -7.34 9.05
N ALA A 64 6.31 -8.18 8.51
CA ALA A 64 5.93 -9.50 8.01
C ALA A 64 5.64 -10.53 9.13
N GLY A 65 5.87 -10.18 10.40
CA GLY A 65 5.74 -11.09 11.56
C GLY A 65 6.92 -12.02 11.73
N TYR A 66 8.11 -11.65 11.21
CA TYR A 66 9.36 -12.37 11.41
C TYR A 66 10.27 -11.61 12.39
N HIS A 67 10.55 -12.23 13.52
CA HIS A 67 11.25 -11.59 14.64
C HIS A 67 12.73 -11.98 14.75
N GLY A 68 13.24 -12.76 13.78
CA GLY A 68 14.58 -13.33 13.85
C GLY A 68 14.66 -14.52 14.80
N ASP A 69 15.87 -14.82 15.26
CA ASP A 69 16.15 -15.85 16.26
C ASP A 69 16.78 -15.26 17.52
N ALA A 70 17.00 -16.11 18.53
CA ALA A 70 17.56 -15.66 19.82
C ALA A 70 18.99 -15.07 19.72
N GLN A 71 19.74 -15.43 18.66
CA GLN A 71 21.08 -14.94 18.40
C GLN A 71 21.08 -13.64 17.55
N SER A 72 19.99 -13.40 16.82
CA SER A 72 19.82 -12.24 15.93
C SER A 72 18.35 -11.75 15.97
N PRO A 73 17.94 -11.10 17.07
CA PRO A 73 16.57 -10.58 17.21
C PRO A 73 16.42 -9.31 16.37
N LEU A 74 15.62 -9.39 15.28
CA LEU A 74 15.45 -8.30 14.33
C LEU A 74 14.56 -7.16 14.83
N ASP A 75 13.70 -7.41 15.81
CA ASP A 75 12.76 -6.39 16.32
C ASP A 75 13.45 -5.16 16.93
N SER A 76 14.69 -5.31 17.36
CA SER A 76 15.48 -4.25 17.99
C SER A 76 16.36 -3.48 17.01
N GLU A 77 16.36 -3.85 15.73
CA GLU A 77 17.25 -3.30 14.71
C GLU A 77 16.47 -2.45 13.70
N LEU A 78 17.10 -1.39 13.16
CA LEU A 78 16.69 -0.68 11.96
C LEU A 78 17.49 -1.19 10.77
N ASP A 79 16.98 -0.95 9.57
CA ASP A 79 17.66 -1.31 8.33
C ASP A 79 19.04 -0.66 8.27
N ASP A 80 20.00 -1.39 7.71
CA ASP A 80 21.36 -0.88 7.51
C ASP A 80 21.52 -0.43 6.05
N SER A 81 21.66 0.86 5.86
CA SER A 81 21.90 1.51 4.57
C SER A 81 23.37 1.85 4.35
N GLY A 82 24.28 1.30 5.15
CA GLY A 82 25.72 1.49 4.96
C GLY A 82 26.26 0.76 3.71
N PRO A 83 27.38 1.20 3.15
CA PRO A 83 27.92 0.66 1.91
C PRO A 83 28.19 -0.84 1.93
N ALA A 84 28.58 -1.37 3.09
CA ALA A 84 28.86 -2.80 3.26
C ALA A 84 27.57 -3.62 3.22
N SER A 85 26.52 -3.14 3.87
CA SER A 85 25.19 -3.76 3.87
C SER A 85 24.61 -3.85 2.46
N ILE A 86 24.72 -2.76 1.71
CA ILE A 86 24.24 -2.70 0.33
C ILE A 86 24.98 -3.65 -0.58
N ALA A 87 26.30 -3.71 -0.47
CA ALA A 87 27.10 -4.66 -1.24
C ALA A 87 26.70 -6.11 -0.88
N ALA A 88 26.40 -6.38 0.39
CA ALA A 88 25.95 -7.68 0.86
C ALA A 88 24.54 -8.04 0.36
N GLN A 89 23.60 -7.10 0.35
CA GLN A 89 22.28 -7.30 -0.21
C GLN A 89 22.35 -7.59 -1.71
N ARG A 90 23.15 -6.80 -2.44
CA ARG A 90 23.39 -7.05 -3.86
C ARG A 90 23.96 -8.45 -4.10
N ALA A 91 24.93 -8.87 -3.28
CA ALA A 91 25.52 -10.21 -3.36
C ALA A 91 24.49 -11.32 -3.07
N LEU A 92 23.58 -11.11 -2.13
CA LEU A 92 22.47 -12.02 -1.85
C LEU A 92 21.54 -12.16 -3.05
N LEU A 93 21.12 -11.04 -3.65
CA LEU A 93 20.26 -11.02 -4.83
C LEU A 93 20.93 -11.71 -6.03
N GLU A 94 22.21 -11.46 -6.29
CA GLU A 94 22.96 -12.13 -7.35
C GLU A 94 23.09 -13.64 -7.10
N ALA A 95 23.32 -14.07 -5.87
CA ALA A 95 23.35 -15.48 -5.49
C ALA A 95 21.96 -16.12 -5.69
N GLY A 96 20.90 -15.45 -5.30
CA GLY A 96 19.51 -15.86 -5.56
C GLY A 96 19.23 -15.99 -7.06
N LYS A 97 19.60 -14.97 -7.85
CA LYS A 97 19.46 -14.99 -9.33
C LYS A 97 20.13 -16.23 -9.95
N GLN A 98 21.38 -16.51 -9.57
CA GLN A 98 22.10 -17.68 -10.06
C GLN A 98 21.43 -18.99 -9.61
N CYS A 99 21.01 -19.05 -8.36
CA CYS A 99 20.35 -20.22 -7.78
C CYS A 99 19.05 -20.55 -8.52
N PHE A 100 18.15 -19.59 -8.60
CA PHE A 100 16.82 -19.82 -9.14
C PHE A 100 16.77 -19.76 -10.66
N ALA A 101 17.83 -19.34 -11.37
CA ALA A 101 17.88 -19.38 -12.83
C ALA A 101 17.73 -20.81 -13.38
N SER A 102 18.35 -21.79 -12.73
CA SER A 102 18.32 -23.22 -13.13
C SER A 102 17.26 -24.05 -12.41
N ALA A 103 16.54 -23.47 -11.44
CA ALA A 103 15.50 -24.15 -10.69
C ALA A 103 14.35 -24.55 -11.61
N LYS A 104 13.81 -25.76 -11.38
CA LYS A 104 12.70 -26.31 -12.15
C LYS A 104 11.49 -26.49 -11.23
N ALA A 105 10.39 -25.91 -11.62
CA ALA A 105 9.11 -26.16 -10.98
C ALA A 105 8.60 -27.57 -11.33
N THR A 106 7.91 -28.19 -10.39
CA THR A 106 7.31 -29.53 -10.53
C THR A 106 5.80 -29.49 -10.72
N SER A 107 5.19 -28.31 -10.53
CA SER A 107 3.77 -28.06 -10.74
C SER A 107 3.53 -26.65 -11.33
N PRO A 108 2.34 -26.38 -11.87
CA PRO A 108 1.95 -25.03 -12.29
C PRO A 108 2.05 -23.98 -11.18
N GLU A 109 1.66 -24.34 -9.94
CA GLU A 109 1.74 -23.44 -8.78
C GLU A 109 3.20 -23.12 -8.43
N GLU A 110 4.09 -24.11 -8.41
CA GLU A 110 5.53 -23.86 -8.22
C GLU A 110 6.13 -23.02 -9.35
N SER A 111 5.59 -23.12 -10.56
CA SER A 111 6.01 -22.28 -11.68
C SER A 111 5.63 -20.82 -11.44
N ALA A 112 4.44 -20.57 -10.92
CA ALA A 112 4.01 -19.23 -10.53
C ALA A 112 4.85 -18.68 -9.36
N ASP A 113 5.08 -19.50 -8.34
CA ASP A 113 5.91 -19.12 -7.16
C ASP A 113 7.35 -18.77 -7.60
N LEU A 114 7.93 -19.54 -8.52
CA LEU A 114 9.27 -19.30 -9.07
C LEU A 114 9.32 -18.05 -9.96
N ALA A 115 8.25 -17.75 -10.69
CA ALA A 115 8.16 -16.53 -11.49
C ALA A 115 8.12 -15.28 -10.59
N LEU A 116 7.35 -15.31 -9.50
CA LEU A 116 7.35 -14.24 -8.48
C LEU A 116 8.74 -14.01 -7.89
N LEU A 117 9.40 -15.07 -7.47
CA LEU A 117 10.72 -14.98 -6.83
C LEU A 117 11.77 -14.41 -7.79
N ARG A 118 11.74 -14.81 -9.06
CA ARG A 118 12.66 -14.26 -10.07
C ARG A 118 12.39 -12.79 -10.35
N ASP A 119 11.14 -12.39 -10.43
CA ASP A 119 10.74 -11.00 -10.64
C ASP A 119 11.17 -10.11 -9.47
N ASP A 120 10.98 -10.57 -8.23
CA ASP A 120 11.43 -9.86 -7.03
C ASP A 120 12.96 -9.67 -7.01
N ILE A 121 13.72 -10.70 -7.35
CA ILE A 121 15.18 -10.60 -7.44
C ILE A 121 15.61 -9.59 -8.51
N GLU A 122 15.01 -9.63 -9.70
CA GLU A 122 15.33 -8.68 -10.77
C GLU A 122 14.91 -7.25 -10.41
N SER A 123 13.77 -7.09 -9.77
CA SER A 123 13.30 -5.80 -9.24
C SER A 123 14.28 -5.26 -8.18
N GLY A 124 14.72 -6.10 -7.23
CA GLY A 124 15.71 -5.71 -6.23
C GLY A 124 17.05 -5.27 -6.85
N LEU A 125 17.55 -6.00 -7.84
CA LEU A 125 18.77 -5.62 -8.56
C LEU A 125 18.57 -4.31 -9.35
N PHE A 126 17.42 -4.12 -9.99
CA PHE A 126 17.08 -2.87 -10.68
C PHE A 126 17.07 -1.67 -9.71
N GLN A 127 16.49 -1.83 -8.52
CA GLN A 127 16.50 -0.77 -7.51
C GLN A 127 17.92 -0.42 -7.06
N LEU A 128 18.77 -1.43 -6.85
CA LEU A 128 20.15 -1.25 -6.39
C LEU A 128 21.08 -0.65 -7.44
N ASP A 129 20.99 -1.13 -8.68
CA ASP A 129 21.98 -0.86 -9.72
C ASP A 129 21.59 0.32 -10.60
N GLU A 130 20.29 0.50 -10.89
CA GLU A 130 19.81 1.54 -11.80
C GLU A 130 19.14 2.71 -11.07
N MET A 131 18.18 2.44 -10.17
CA MET A 131 17.45 3.51 -9.50
C MET A 131 18.30 4.21 -8.45
N GLN A 132 18.99 3.49 -7.60
CA GLN A 132 19.85 4.01 -6.54
C GLN A 132 19.19 5.14 -5.71
N SER A 133 17.91 4.99 -5.37
CA SER A 133 17.07 6.01 -4.72
C SER A 133 17.68 6.54 -3.41
N TYR A 134 18.40 5.73 -2.70
CA TYR A 134 19.16 6.05 -1.49
C TYR A 134 20.15 7.22 -1.66
N ARG A 135 20.51 7.58 -2.90
CA ARG A 135 21.44 8.67 -3.18
C ARG A 135 20.76 10.01 -3.34
N TYR A 136 19.43 10.03 -3.48
CA TYR A 136 18.70 11.24 -3.79
C TYR A 136 17.29 11.34 -3.16
N ARG A 137 16.86 10.34 -2.38
CA ARG A 137 15.55 10.34 -1.72
C ARG A 137 15.70 10.41 -0.19
N PRO A 138 15.87 11.61 0.38
CA PRO A 138 16.08 11.79 1.82
C PRO A 138 14.89 11.31 2.67
N GLN A 139 13.67 11.31 2.13
CA GLN A 139 12.49 10.82 2.84
C GLN A 139 12.53 9.31 3.09
N ASP A 140 13.16 8.50 2.24
CA ASP A 140 13.22 7.05 2.43
C ASP A 140 13.83 6.67 3.80
N TYR A 141 14.78 7.47 4.30
CA TYR A 141 15.40 7.26 5.61
C TYR A 141 14.46 7.60 6.77
N VAL A 142 13.68 8.66 6.66
CA VAL A 142 12.72 9.05 7.71
C VAL A 142 11.45 8.20 7.67
N GLU A 143 11.02 7.74 6.51
CA GLU A 143 9.95 6.75 6.35
C GLU A 143 10.33 5.41 7.00
N MET A 144 11.56 4.94 6.77
CA MET A 144 12.08 3.72 7.39
C MET A 144 12.17 3.86 8.92
N ILE A 145 12.64 4.99 9.43
CA ILE A 145 12.63 5.28 10.88
C ILE A 145 11.20 5.24 11.41
N GLY A 146 10.27 5.92 10.77
CA GLY A 146 8.85 5.96 11.17
C GLY A 146 8.24 4.56 11.23
N SER A 147 8.41 3.78 10.19
CA SER A 147 7.96 2.39 10.10
C SER A 147 8.62 1.51 11.16
N GLY A 148 9.92 1.72 11.39
CA GLY A 148 10.69 1.01 12.41
C GLY A 148 10.19 1.25 13.83
N LEU A 149 9.75 2.45 14.15
CA LEU A 149 9.13 2.77 15.44
C LEU A 149 7.69 2.24 15.53
N PHE A 150 6.99 2.18 14.41
CA PHE A 150 5.57 1.84 14.32
C PHE A 150 5.29 0.34 14.42
N PHE A 151 5.94 -0.50 13.61
CA PHE A 151 5.59 -1.92 13.52
C PHE A 151 5.69 -2.69 14.85
N PRO A 152 6.69 -2.47 15.72
CA PRO A 152 6.67 -3.12 17.03
C PRO A 152 5.50 -2.69 17.92
N LEU A 153 5.00 -1.44 17.78
CA LEU A 153 3.86 -0.95 18.57
C LEU A 153 2.53 -1.60 18.16
N THR A 154 2.38 -1.95 16.89
CA THR A 154 1.18 -2.60 16.34
C THR A 154 1.26 -4.12 16.33
N SER A 155 2.44 -4.69 16.59
CA SER A 155 2.61 -6.15 16.69
C SER A 155 1.74 -6.74 17.82
N THR A 156 1.12 -7.87 17.55
CA THR A 156 0.39 -8.67 18.54
C THR A 156 1.31 -9.66 19.27
N THR A 157 2.56 -9.80 18.81
CA THR A 157 3.55 -10.72 19.35
C THR A 157 4.26 -10.14 20.58
N GLY A 158 4.48 -10.96 21.58
CA GLY A 158 5.18 -10.58 22.80
C GLY A 158 4.36 -9.72 23.78
N THR A 159 5.01 -9.24 24.83
CA THR A 159 4.41 -8.36 25.83
C THR A 159 4.53 -6.89 25.44
N GLU A 160 3.68 -6.00 25.96
CA GLU A 160 3.80 -4.56 25.77
C GLU A 160 5.22 -4.06 26.15
N LEU A 161 5.79 -4.57 27.26
CA LEU A 161 7.14 -4.19 27.68
C LEU A 161 8.19 -4.63 26.66
N SER A 162 8.07 -5.84 26.08
CA SER A 162 9.03 -6.31 25.07
C SER A 162 8.95 -5.46 23.79
N ARG A 163 7.76 -5.12 23.33
CA ARG A 163 7.54 -4.24 22.17
C ARG A 163 8.09 -2.84 22.41
N LEU A 164 7.80 -2.23 23.56
CA LEU A 164 8.37 -0.92 23.93
C LEU A 164 9.90 -0.98 24.06
N THR A 165 10.46 -2.10 24.51
CA THR A 165 11.92 -2.30 24.57
C THR A 165 12.53 -2.34 23.19
N ALA A 166 11.88 -3.01 22.22
CA ALA A 166 12.31 -3.03 20.83
C ALA A 166 12.27 -1.63 20.19
N VAL A 167 11.17 -0.87 20.41
CA VAL A 167 11.08 0.51 19.93
C VAL A 167 12.19 1.39 20.49
N VAL A 168 12.49 1.28 21.81
CA VAL A 168 13.57 2.06 22.42
C VAL A 168 14.94 1.68 21.84
N ALA A 169 15.18 0.39 21.56
CA ALA A 169 16.41 -0.06 20.89
C ALA A 169 16.51 0.56 19.47
N ARG A 170 15.44 0.55 18.70
CA ARG A 170 15.41 1.22 17.38
C ARG A 170 15.61 2.73 17.47
N MET A 171 15.12 3.40 18.52
CA MET A 171 15.43 4.80 18.76
C MET A 171 16.93 5.06 18.97
N GLU A 172 17.65 4.12 19.61
CA GLU A 172 19.09 4.20 19.81
C GLU A 172 19.87 4.11 18.48
N GLU A 173 19.30 3.47 17.45
CA GLU A 173 19.87 3.33 16.11
C GLU A 173 19.67 4.57 15.21
N ILE A 174 18.71 5.46 15.51
CA ILE A 174 18.39 6.61 14.67
C ILE A 174 19.61 7.48 14.33
N PRO A 175 20.55 7.79 15.25
CA PRO A 175 21.75 8.55 14.89
C PRO A 175 22.58 7.89 13.80
N ARG A 176 22.76 6.54 13.83
CA ARG A 176 23.46 5.78 12.79
C ARG A 176 22.79 5.96 11.44
N ILE A 177 21.46 5.79 11.38
CA ILE A 177 20.69 5.96 10.13
C ILE A 177 20.87 7.36 9.54
N ILE A 178 20.82 8.39 10.38
CA ILE A 178 21.02 9.79 9.94
C ILE A 178 22.44 10.01 9.40
N ASP A 179 23.44 9.40 10.02
CA ASP A 179 24.83 9.48 9.53
C ASP A 179 24.99 8.76 8.19
N GLU A 180 24.38 7.59 8.01
CA GLU A 180 24.35 6.87 6.73
C GLU A 180 23.61 7.68 5.65
N ALA A 181 22.46 8.28 5.98
CA ALA A 181 21.73 9.16 5.08
C ALA A 181 22.63 10.32 4.57
N LYS A 182 23.32 11.02 5.47
CA LYS A 182 24.24 12.11 5.09
C LYS A 182 25.42 11.65 4.24
N GLN A 183 25.91 10.43 4.45
CA GLN A 183 26.98 9.85 3.64
C GLN A 183 26.51 9.48 2.23
N ASN A 184 25.31 8.93 2.13
CA ASN A 184 24.76 8.40 0.90
C ASN A 184 24.20 9.48 -0.01
N LEU A 185 23.40 10.42 0.54
CA LEU A 185 22.70 11.45 -0.22
C LEU A 185 23.68 12.40 -0.90
N LYS A 186 23.60 12.49 -2.21
CA LYS A 186 24.46 13.36 -3.04
C LYS A 186 23.71 14.59 -3.53
N GLU A 187 22.46 14.44 -3.87
CA GLU A 187 21.55 15.44 -4.37
C GLU A 187 20.11 15.07 -3.98
N ALA A 188 19.15 15.96 -4.13
CA ALA A 188 17.72 15.63 -4.02
C ALA A 188 16.85 16.66 -4.73
N ASP A 189 15.75 16.19 -5.33
CA ASP A 189 14.67 17.06 -5.79
C ASP A 189 14.00 17.75 -4.58
N PRO A 190 13.62 19.04 -4.67
CA PRO A 190 12.94 19.75 -3.60
C PRO A 190 11.71 19.04 -3.03
N VAL A 191 10.93 18.33 -3.86
CA VAL A 191 9.76 17.55 -3.42
C VAL A 191 10.15 16.49 -2.41
N TYR A 192 11.28 15.83 -2.58
CA TYR A 192 11.79 14.83 -1.65
C TYR A 192 12.29 15.42 -0.34
N ILE A 193 12.93 16.61 -0.43
CA ILE A 193 13.40 17.33 0.76
C ILE A 193 12.22 17.80 1.62
N ASP A 194 11.21 18.41 0.99
CA ASP A 194 10.02 18.89 1.69
C ASP A 194 9.26 17.74 2.38
N THR A 195 9.16 16.59 1.69
CA THR A 195 8.57 15.37 2.26
C THR A 195 9.36 14.88 3.46
N ALA A 196 10.70 14.78 3.32
CA ALA A 196 11.57 14.35 4.42
C ALA A 196 11.45 15.26 5.65
N LEU A 197 11.30 16.56 5.46
CA LEU A 197 11.13 17.52 6.56
C LEU A 197 9.81 17.34 7.29
N ASP A 198 8.72 17.12 6.55
CA ASP A 198 7.38 16.90 7.13
C ASP A 198 7.33 15.60 7.95
N GLU A 199 7.82 14.50 7.37
CA GLU A 199 7.82 13.17 8.01
C GLU A 199 8.78 13.09 9.20
N ASN A 200 9.91 13.77 9.11
CA ASN A 200 10.85 13.90 10.23
C ASN A 200 10.21 14.55 11.45
N GLY A 201 9.32 15.54 11.25
CA GLY A 201 8.50 16.12 12.30
C GLY A 201 7.53 15.10 12.91
N GLY A 202 6.95 14.23 12.08
CA GLY A 202 6.09 13.11 12.52
C GLY A 202 6.82 12.13 13.43
N ASN A 203 8.04 11.73 13.07
CA ASN A 203 8.87 10.81 13.86
C ASN A 203 9.16 11.37 15.27
N THR A 204 9.43 12.67 15.38
CA THR A 204 9.61 13.33 16.68
C THR A 204 8.33 13.23 17.53
N GLY A 205 7.16 13.32 16.91
CA GLY A 205 5.87 13.10 17.57
C GLY A 205 5.71 11.67 18.09
N VAL A 206 6.02 10.65 17.28
CA VAL A 206 5.97 9.24 17.68
C VAL A 206 6.90 8.96 18.86
N ILE A 207 8.15 9.45 18.83
CA ILE A 207 9.10 9.33 19.95
C ILE A 207 8.49 9.89 21.24
N SER A 208 7.89 11.08 21.19
CA SER A 208 7.27 11.70 22.36
C SER A 208 6.09 10.87 22.89
N GLN A 209 5.29 10.29 22.00
CA GLN A 209 4.15 9.45 22.37
C GLN A 209 4.57 8.14 23.03
N VAL A 210 5.62 7.47 22.52
CA VAL A 210 6.23 6.30 23.17
C VAL A 210 6.58 6.61 24.64
N GLY A 211 7.07 7.83 24.91
CA GLY A 211 7.33 8.29 26.29
C GLY A 211 6.10 8.32 27.19
N SER A 212 4.92 8.59 26.65
CA SER A 212 3.67 8.57 27.42
C SER A 212 3.19 7.14 27.74
N MET A 213 3.61 6.14 26.96
CA MET A 213 3.30 4.74 27.19
C MET A 213 4.20 4.11 28.25
N ILE A 214 5.40 4.67 28.49
CA ILE A 214 6.37 4.15 29.45
C ILE A 214 6.14 4.84 30.81
N LYS A 215 5.74 4.05 31.83
CA LYS A 215 5.51 4.55 33.19
C LYS A 215 6.81 5.10 33.80
N ALA A 216 6.67 6.08 34.70
CA ALA A 216 7.82 6.74 35.32
C ALA A 216 8.69 5.80 36.17
N ASP A 217 8.10 4.76 36.75
CA ASP A 217 8.76 3.71 37.56
C ASP A 217 9.20 2.50 36.74
N SER A 218 8.99 2.51 35.42
CA SER A 218 9.41 1.44 34.54
C SER A 218 10.95 1.32 34.49
N PRO A 219 11.51 0.11 34.50
CA PRO A 219 12.95 -0.09 34.30
C PRO A 219 13.44 0.43 32.92
N LEU A 220 12.53 0.59 31.95
CA LEU A 220 12.82 1.12 30.63
C LEU A 220 12.92 2.65 30.60
N ARG A 221 12.41 3.36 31.63
CA ARG A 221 12.26 4.84 31.60
C ARG A 221 13.58 5.56 31.34
N SER A 222 14.63 5.23 32.10
CA SER A 222 15.94 5.89 31.94
C SER A 222 16.57 5.65 30.57
N ARG A 223 16.41 4.42 30.03
CA ARG A 223 16.91 4.06 28.70
C ARG A 223 16.15 4.83 27.62
N TYR A 224 14.82 4.90 27.74
CA TYR A 224 13.98 5.72 26.85
C TYR A 224 14.38 7.19 26.87
N ASP A 225 14.55 7.81 28.04
CA ASP A 225 14.88 9.23 28.13
C ASP A 225 16.21 9.55 27.44
N ALA A 226 17.21 8.67 27.54
CA ALA A 226 18.48 8.79 26.84
C ALA A 226 18.32 8.61 25.32
N ALA A 227 17.62 7.55 24.90
CA ALA A 227 17.39 7.23 23.49
C ALA A 227 16.56 8.34 22.80
N ALA A 228 15.49 8.82 23.44
CA ALA A 228 14.65 9.90 22.91
C ALA A 228 15.43 11.20 22.69
N LYS A 229 16.28 11.58 23.67
CA LYS A 229 17.14 12.75 23.54
C LYS A 229 18.12 12.62 22.37
N SER A 230 18.75 11.46 22.23
CA SER A 230 19.70 11.18 21.15
C SER A 230 19.02 11.19 19.79
N ALA A 231 17.91 10.47 19.66
CA ALA A 231 17.11 10.40 18.43
C ALA A 231 16.59 11.77 17.98
N GLN A 232 15.98 12.55 18.89
CA GLN A 232 15.50 13.90 18.59
C GLN A 232 16.64 14.84 18.17
N THR A 233 17.82 14.72 18.80
CA THR A 233 18.99 15.49 18.40
C THR A 233 19.44 15.14 16.98
N ALA A 234 19.47 13.86 16.64
CA ALA A 234 19.85 13.40 15.30
C ALA A 234 18.82 13.85 14.23
N LEU A 235 17.51 13.67 14.49
CA LEU A 235 16.43 14.10 13.61
C LEU A 235 16.43 15.63 13.37
N ASN A 236 16.61 16.42 14.42
CA ASN A 236 16.74 17.87 14.28
C ASN A 236 17.98 18.25 13.46
N GLY A 237 19.12 17.61 13.74
CA GLY A 237 20.34 17.82 12.98
C GLY A 237 20.23 17.38 11.52
N TYR A 238 19.38 16.40 11.22
CA TYR A 238 19.04 16.00 9.85
C TYR A 238 18.21 17.07 9.13
N ALA A 239 17.16 17.56 9.78
CA ALA A 239 16.34 18.65 9.25
C ALA A 239 17.16 19.91 8.95
N ASP A 240 18.07 20.29 9.84
CA ASP A 240 18.96 21.41 9.64
C ASP A 240 19.92 21.18 8.47
N TRP A 241 20.46 19.97 8.34
CA TRP A 241 21.34 19.59 7.23
C TRP A 241 20.60 19.57 5.90
N LEU A 242 19.38 19.04 5.85
CA LEU A 242 18.52 19.08 4.66
C LEU A 242 18.33 20.52 4.16
N LYS A 243 18.02 21.46 5.06
CA LYS A 243 17.78 22.89 4.75
C LYS A 243 19.06 23.66 4.42
N SER A 244 20.16 23.38 5.09
CA SER A 244 21.39 24.20 5.01
C SER A 244 22.43 23.69 4.01
N ASP A 245 22.41 22.39 3.69
CA ASP A 245 23.39 21.71 2.84
C ASP A 245 22.72 21.05 1.63
N LEU A 246 21.94 19.96 1.80
CA LEU A 246 21.42 19.17 0.68
C LEU A 246 20.54 19.99 -0.27
N SER A 247 19.68 20.88 0.24
CA SER A 247 18.81 21.74 -0.57
C SER A 247 19.56 22.75 -1.43
N LYS A 248 20.83 23.01 -1.12
CA LYS A 248 21.69 23.94 -1.88
C LYS A 248 22.58 23.24 -2.89
N ARG A 249 22.61 21.92 -2.87
CA ARG A 249 23.40 21.16 -3.85
C ARG A 249 22.71 21.19 -5.21
N PRO A 250 23.48 21.30 -6.31
CA PRO A 250 22.91 21.06 -7.64
C PRO A 250 22.31 19.65 -7.71
N HIS A 251 21.16 19.52 -8.33
CA HIS A 251 20.56 18.22 -8.56
C HIS A 251 20.26 18.01 -10.05
N THR A 252 20.46 16.80 -10.50
CA THR A 252 20.14 16.33 -11.85
C THR A 252 18.98 15.34 -11.82
N THR A 253 18.75 14.71 -10.67
CA THR A 253 17.62 13.84 -10.44
C THR A 253 16.34 14.65 -10.29
N SER A 254 15.25 14.09 -10.80
CA SER A 254 13.91 14.62 -10.67
C SER A 254 13.03 13.56 -10.02
N TRP A 255 11.94 13.99 -9.40
CA TRP A 255 10.89 13.07 -8.98
C TRP A 255 10.26 12.33 -10.18
N ARG A 256 10.33 12.88 -11.41
CA ARG A 256 9.93 12.14 -12.62
C ARG A 256 10.98 11.10 -12.96
N THR A 257 10.56 9.84 -13.02
CA THR A 257 11.45 8.73 -13.34
C THR A 257 11.87 8.69 -14.81
N GLY A 258 11.07 9.30 -15.68
CA GLY A 258 11.26 9.29 -17.13
C GLY A 258 10.77 8.00 -17.80
N PRO A 259 10.56 8.02 -19.14
CA PRO A 259 9.88 6.93 -19.85
C PRO A 259 10.57 5.56 -19.72
N ALA A 260 11.89 5.52 -19.78
CA ALA A 260 12.65 4.27 -19.79
C ALA A 260 12.64 3.56 -18.42
N ALA A 261 12.92 4.31 -17.34
CA ALA A 261 12.87 3.77 -15.98
C ALA A 261 11.42 3.43 -15.59
N TYR A 262 10.47 4.31 -15.94
CA TYR A 262 9.06 4.08 -15.65
C TYR A 262 8.52 2.80 -16.31
N ALA A 263 8.92 2.48 -17.54
CA ALA A 263 8.49 1.24 -18.20
C ALA A 263 8.92 -0.03 -17.44
N LYS A 264 10.11 -0.01 -16.81
CA LYS A 264 10.56 -1.12 -15.96
C LYS A 264 9.79 -1.15 -14.64
N ILE A 265 9.64 0.00 -13.98
CA ILE A 265 8.86 0.12 -12.74
C ILE A 265 7.42 -0.37 -12.95
N PHE A 266 6.80 0.04 -14.07
CA PHE A 266 5.47 -0.37 -14.47
C PHE A 266 5.35 -1.89 -14.63
N ALA A 267 6.35 -2.52 -15.28
CA ALA A 267 6.36 -3.97 -15.44
C ALA A 267 6.48 -4.71 -14.10
N PHE A 268 7.38 -4.28 -13.21
CA PHE A 268 7.52 -4.84 -11.87
C PHE A 268 6.29 -4.61 -10.98
N ALA A 269 5.63 -3.45 -11.11
CA ALA A 269 4.41 -3.16 -10.35
C ALA A 269 3.23 -4.06 -10.71
N LEU A 270 3.13 -4.50 -11.97
CA LEU A 270 2.10 -5.41 -12.43
C LEU A 270 2.48 -6.88 -12.33
N GLY A 271 3.78 -7.15 -12.18
CA GLY A 271 4.34 -8.48 -12.01
C GLY A 271 4.46 -9.31 -13.29
N PRO A 272 5.05 -10.51 -13.18
CA PRO A 272 5.35 -11.37 -14.30
C PRO A 272 4.10 -11.82 -15.06
N GLY A 273 4.23 -11.94 -16.37
CA GLY A 273 3.15 -12.35 -17.28
C GLY A 273 2.27 -11.20 -17.78
N THR A 274 2.48 -9.95 -17.29
CA THR A 274 1.74 -8.81 -17.82
C THR A 274 2.09 -8.51 -19.27
N HIS A 275 1.06 -8.18 -20.06
CA HIS A 275 1.20 -7.71 -21.45
C HIS A 275 0.83 -6.23 -21.59
N GLU A 276 0.40 -5.61 -20.50
CA GLU A 276 0.06 -4.21 -20.48
C GLU A 276 1.30 -3.33 -20.63
N THR A 277 1.10 -2.18 -21.26
CA THR A 277 2.11 -1.13 -21.41
C THR A 277 1.56 0.19 -20.85
N PRO A 278 2.43 1.14 -20.48
CA PRO A 278 1.95 2.46 -20.07
C PRO A 278 0.99 3.10 -21.09
N ASP A 279 1.25 2.94 -22.39
CA ASP A 279 0.40 3.50 -23.45
C ASP A 279 -0.95 2.79 -23.57
N SER A 280 -1.00 1.44 -23.45
CA SER A 280 -2.26 0.68 -23.50
C SER A 280 -3.16 1.05 -22.31
N VAL A 281 -2.58 1.12 -21.11
CA VAL A 281 -3.32 1.47 -19.89
C VAL A 281 -3.79 2.93 -19.93
N LEU A 282 -2.93 3.87 -20.34
CA LEU A 282 -3.33 5.27 -20.48
C LEU A 282 -4.51 5.45 -21.43
N ALA A 283 -4.41 4.87 -22.63
CA ALA A 283 -5.49 4.95 -23.62
C ALA A 283 -6.80 4.30 -23.12
N SER A 284 -6.72 3.22 -22.33
CA SER A 284 -7.88 2.60 -21.71
C SER A 284 -8.49 3.49 -20.63
N ALA A 285 -7.67 4.04 -19.73
CA ALA A 285 -8.09 4.91 -18.65
C ALA A 285 -8.78 6.20 -19.17
N GLU A 286 -8.23 6.82 -20.22
CA GLU A 286 -8.83 8.04 -20.83
C GLU A 286 -10.20 7.75 -21.48
N ARG A 287 -10.37 6.60 -22.14
CA ARG A 287 -11.69 6.21 -22.67
C ARG A 287 -12.69 5.93 -21.55
N GLU A 288 -12.25 5.24 -20.50
CA GLU A 288 -13.13 4.91 -19.39
C GLU A 288 -13.51 6.14 -18.57
N LEU A 289 -12.61 7.11 -18.42
CA LEU A 289 -12.92 8.40 -17.79
C LEU A 289 -14.16 9.05 -18.41
N ALA A 290 -14.18 9.13 -19.73
CA ALA A 290 -15.31 9.72 -20.46
C ALA A 290 -16.61 8.89 -20.29
N ARG A 291 -16.49 7.55 -20.33
CA ARG A 291 -17.63 6.64 -20.15
C ARG A 291 -18.25 6.77 -18.76
N VAL A 292 -17.46 6.64 -17.71
CA VAL A 292 -17.95 6.69 -16.31
C VAL A 292 -18.56 8.06 -16.00
N ARG A 293 -17.98 9.16 -16.50
CA ARG A 293 -18.58 10.50 -16.34
C ARG A 293 -19.97 10.60 -17.00
N GLY A 294 -20.13 10.02 -18.19
CA GLY A 294 -21.42 9.95 -18.87
C GLY A 294 -22.47 9.13 -18.11
N GLU A 295 -22.04 8.02 -17.51
CA GLU A 295 -22.90 7.19 -16.66
C GLU A 295 -23.29 7.93 -15.37
N MET A 296 -22.33 8.57 -14.68
CA MET A 296 -22.63 9.42 -13.52
C MET A 296 -23.65 10.50 -13.83
N TYR A 297 -23.49 11.19 -14.96
CA TYR A 297 -24.46 12.20 -15.39
C TYR A 297 -25.86 11.61 -15.60
N THR A 298 -25.95 10.43 -16.20
CA THR A 298 -27.22 9.73 -16.43
C THR A 298 -27.93 9.38 -15.12
N VAL A 299 -27.17 8.96 -14.09
CA VAL A 299 -27.71 8.64 -12.75
C VAL A 299 -28.03 9.91 -11.96
N ALA A 300 -27.19 10.96 -12.08
CA ALA A 300 -27.36 12.20 -11.32
C ALA A 300 -28.52 13.07 -11.83
N LEU A 301 -28.78 13.10 -13.15
CA LEU A 301 -29.76 14.00 -13.75
C LEU A 301 -31.20 13.85 -13.17
N PRO A 302 -31.75 12.64 -12.96
CA PRO A 302 -33.05 12.49 -12.33
C PRO A 302 -33.06 13.00 -10.87
N LEU A 303 -32.01 12.73 -10.11
CA LEU A 303 -31.87 13.19 -8.73
C LEU A 303 -31.77 14.72 -8.67
N HIS A 304 -30.99 15.30 -9.56
CA HIS A 304 -30.89 16.76 -9.66
C HIS A 304 -32.27 17.42 -9.90
N LYS A 305 -33.02 16.92 -10.85
CA LYS A 305 -34.38 17.43 -11.13
C LYS A 305 -35.33 17.29 -9.95
N GLN A 306 -35.16 16.23 -9.14
CA GLN A 306 -35.98 15.99 -7.96
C GLN A 306 -35.58 16.89 -6.77
N TRP A 307 -34.27 17.08 -6.55
CA TRP A 307 -33.78 17.79 -5.38
C TRP A 307 -33.61 19.30 -5.58
N PHE A 308 -33.44 19.74 -6.84
CA PHE A 308 -33.18 21.12 -7.20
C PHE A 308 -34.13 21.60 -8.33
N PRO A 309 -35.47 21.49 -8.15
CA PRO A 309 -36.41 21.85 -9.19
C PRO A 309 -36.32 23.34 -9.60
N GLU A 310 -35.81 24.19 -8.70
CA GLU A 310 -35.62 25.64 -8.93
C GLU A 310 -34.35 25.96 -9.76
N HIS A 311 -33.40 25.03 -9.88
CA HIS A 311 -32.16 25.25 -10.65
C HIS A 311 -32.41 25.12 -12.18
N GLY A 312 -33.56 24.60 -12.60
CA GLY A 312 -33.83 24.30 -13.99
C GLY A 312 -32.93 23.23 -14.59
N ASP A 313 -32.75 23.27 -15.88
CA ASP A 313 -31.94 22.32 -16.65
C ASP A 313 -30.51 22.79 -16.93
N HIS A 314 -30.11 23.93 -16.36
CA HIS A 314 -28.84 24.59 -16.65
C HIS A 314 -28.55 24.79 -18.14
N SER A 315 -29.61 25.12 -18.96
CA SER A 315 -29.55 25.21 -20.42
C SER A 315 -28.51 26.19 -20.98
N ALA A 316 -27.96 27.08 -20.14
CA ALA A 316 -26.83 27.93 -20.51
C ALA A 316 -25.48 27.18 -20.55
N LEU A 317 -25.40 25.95 -20.01
CA LEU A 317 -24.20 25.11 -19.98
C LEU A 317 -24.31 23.98 -20.99
N ASN A 318 -23.18 23.48 -21.46
CA ASN A 318 -23.09 22.31 -22.32
C ASN A 318 -21.85 21.48 -22.03
N GLY A 319 -21.78 20.27 -22.60
CA GLY A 319 -20.63 19.37 -22.46
C GLY A 319 -20.21 19.13 -21.02
N ASP A 320 -18.92 19.18 -20.76
CA ASP A 320 -18.33 18.95 -19.43
C ASP A 320 -18.82 19.92 -18.35
N ALA A 321 -19.07 21.18 -18.71
CA ALA A 321 -19.55 22.17 -17.76
C ALA A 321 -20.95 21.83 -17.22
N LEU A 322 -21.84 21.34 -18.06
CA LEU A 322 -23.17 20.86 -17.67
C LEU A 322 -23.07 19.60 -16.80
N GLN A 323 -22.29 18.64 -17.24
CA GLN A 323 -22.07 17.41 -16.46
C GLN A 323 -21.50 17.72 -15.07
N ASN A 324 -20.45 18.54 -15.00
CA ASN A 324 -19.83 18.92 -13.74
C ASN A 324 -20.84 19.60 -12.81
N LYS A 325 -21.63 20.53 -13.32
CA LYS A 325 -22.61 21.25 -12.50
C LYS A 325 -23.63 20.30 -11.88
N ILE A 326 -24.26 19.45 -12.68
CA ILE A 326 -25.32 18.52 -12.24
C ILE A 326 -24.74 17.47 -11.28
N ILE A 327 -23.61 16.86 -11.64
CA ILE A 327 -23.00 15.81 -10.81
C ILE A 327 -22.53 16.40 -9.46
N SER A 328 -21.88 17.57 -9.47
CA SER A 328 -21.40 18.20 -8.24
C SER A 328 -22.53 18.55 -7.28
N GLU A 329 -23.62 19.15 -7.77
CA GLU A 329 -24.75 19.49 -6.91
C GLU A 329 -25.40 18.26 -6.29
N VAL A 330 -25.51 17.16 -7.05
CA VAL A 330 -26.03 15.89 -6.52
C VAL A 330 -25.09 15.27 -5.51
N ILE A 331 -23.77 15.23 -5.77
CA ILE A 331 -22.76 14.74 -4.82
C ILE A 331 -22.79 15.58 -3.53
N ASP A 332 -22.83 16.89 -3.64
CA ASP A 332 -22.87 17.80 -2.50
C ASP A 332 -24.12 17.56 -1.63
N HIS A 333 -25.25 17.25 -2.25
CA HIS A 333 -26.47 16.89 -1.52
C HIS A 333 -26.34 15.52 -0.86
N ILE A 334 -25.77 14.51 -1.52
CA ILE A 334 -25.51 13.19 -0.93
C ILE A 334 -24.56 13.32 0.26
N ASN A 335 -23.57 14.20 0.19
CA ASN A 335 -22.59 14.43 1.25
C ASN A 335 -23.20 14.97 2.55
N LEU A 336 -24.45 15.47 2.54
CA LEU A 336 -25.18 15.87 3.75
C LEU A 336 -25.68 14.67 4.56
N ASP A 337 -25.75 13.48 3.96
CA ASP A 337 -26.16 12.25 4.65
C ASP A 337 -24.93 11.60 5.35
N HIS A 338 -24.54 12.14 6.48
CA HIS A 338 -23.40 11.63 7.26
C HIS A 338 -23.77 11.42 8.74
N ALA A 339 -22.98 10.58 9.41
CA ALA A 339 -23.10 10.36 10.85
C ALA A 339 -22.69 11.61 11.65
N ALA A 340 -23.15 11.71 12.89
CA ALA A 340 -22.56 12.64 13.84
C ALA A 340 -21.10 12.24 14.14
N SER A 341 -20.25 13.21 14.47
CA SER A 341 -18.80 13.01 14.65
C SER A 341 -18.46 11.96 15.71
N ASP A 342 -19.25 11.87 16.78
CA ASP A 342 -19.13 10.88 17.86
C ASP A 342 -19.72 9.51 17.52
N GLN A 343 -20.48 9.39 16.41
CA GLN A 343 -21.13 8.15 15.96
C GLN A 343 -20.42 7.49 14.78
N LEU A 344 -19.37 8.07 14.25
CA LEU A 344 -18.68 7.60 13.04
C LEU A 344 -18.28 6.11 13.15
N LEU A 345 -17.56 5.75 14.21
CA LEU A 345 -17.13 4.37 14.44
C LEU A 345 -18.31 3.40 14.62
N ASN A 346 -19.34 3.80 15.36
CA ASN A 346 -20.53 2.98 15.58
C ASN A 346 -21.30 2.76 14.26
N THR A 347 -21.34 3.77 13.41
CA THR A 347 -21.96 3.68 12.09
C THR A 347 -21.22 2.67 11.21
N VAL A 348 -19.88 2.72 11.16
CA VAL A 348 -19.08 1.75 10.41
C VAL A 348 -19.28 0.33 10.93
N LYS A 349 -19.26 0.11 12.26
CA LYS A 349 -19.53 -1.21 12.86
C LYS A 349 -20.91 -1.76 12.47
N LYS A 350 -21.93 -0.91 12.50
CA LYS A 350 -23.29 -1.30 12.08
C LYS A 350 -23.37 -1.62 10.59
N GLN A 351 -22.71 -0.83 9.75
CA GLN A 351 -22.65 -1.09 8.31
C GLN A 351 -21.93 -2.40 8.00
N ALA A 352 -20.82 -2.71 8.68
CA ALA A 352 -20.09 -3.97 8.51
C ALA A 352 -20.97 -5.20 8.80
N VAL A 353 -21.81 -5.14 9.83
CA VAL A 353 -22.79 -6.22 10.13
C VAL A 353 -23.78 -6.41 8.96
N GLY A 354 -24.31 -5.31 8.42
CA GLY A 354 -25.25 -5.37 7.28
C GLY A 354 -24.57 -5.89 6.00
N ILE A 355 -23.34 -5.47 5.74
CA ILE A 355 -22.52 -5.92 4.61
C ILE A 355 -22.26 -7.43 4.73
N ARG A 356 -21.83 -7.93 5.90
CA ARG A 356 -21.61 -9.36 6.14
C ARG A 356 -22.90 -10.17 5.88
N ALA A 357 -24.03 -9.70 6.39
CA ALA A 357 -25.32 -10.37 6.19
C ALA A 357 -25.71 -10.45 4.71
N PHE A 358 -25.44 -9.39 3.93
CA PHE A 358 -25.70 -9.36 2.50
C PHE A 358 -24.81 -10.35 1.72
N ILE A 359 -23.51 -10.41 2.03
CA ILE A 359 -22.56 -11.35 1.41
C ILE A 359 -23.04 -12.80 1.61
N VAL A 360 -23.43 -13.15 2.84
CA VAL A 360 -23.95 -14.49 3.18
C VAL A 360 -25.27 -14.75 2.47
N GLN A 361 -26.20 -13.79 2.48
CA GLN A 361 -27.51 -13.93 1.82
C GLN A 361 -27.38 -14.16 0.31
N LYS A 362 -26.42 -13.51 -0.32
CA LYS A 362 -26.20 -13.59 -1.78
C LYS A 362 -25.24 -14.70 -2.19
N ASP A 363 -24.63 -15.38 -1.22
CA ASP A 363 -23.65 -16.45 -1.44
C ASP A 363 -22.50 -16.02 -2.38
N LEU A 364 -21.92 -14.84 -2.11
CA LEU A 364 -20.92 -14.24 -3.00
C LEU A 364 -19.55 -14.90 -2.88
N LEU A 365 -19.15 -15.28 -1.68
CA LEU A 365 -17.88 -15.94 -1.34
C LEU A 365 -17.93 -16.52 0.08
N THR A 366 -16.90 -17.28 0.46
CA THR A 366 -16.71 -17.78 1.81
C THR A 366 -16.01 -16.73 2.68
N LEU A 367 -16.63 -16.36 3.79
CA LEU A 367 -16.01 -15.50 4.80
C LEU A 367 -15.27 -16.35 5.83
N SER A 368 -14.18 -15.83 6.37
CA SER A 368 -13.47 -16.46 7.50
C SER A 368 -14.40 -16.70 8.68
N ASP A 369 -14.29 -17.89 9.31
CA ASP A 369 -14.96 -18.22 10.57
C ASP A 369 -14.24 -17.62 11.79
N ARG A 370 -13.07 -17.02 11.60
CA ARG A 370 -12.32 -16.34 12.66
C ARG A 370 -13.03 -15.03 13.05
N ASP A 371 -13.10 -14.77 14.34
CA ASP A 371 -13.61 -13.52 14.91
C ASP A 371 -12.44 -12.60 15.29
N ASN A 372 -11.55 -12.35 14.31
CA ASN A 372 -10.29 -11.62 14.49
C ASN A 372 -10.25 -10.26 13.78
N LEU A 373 -11.37 -9.81 13.20
CA LEU A 373 -11.49 -8.47 12.62
C LEU A 373 -11.98 -7.46 13.66
N HIS A 374 -11.13 -6.55 14.06
CA HIS A 374 -11.46 -5.47 14.97
C HIS A 374 -11.64 -4.14 14.25
N ILE A 375 -12.85 -3.57 14.31
CA ILE A 375 -13.11 -2.22 13.81
C ILE A 375 -12.88 -1.25 14.97
N VAL A 376 -11.78 -0.50 14.89
CA VAL A 376 -11.28 0.32 16.00
C VAL A 376 -10.90 1.74 15.53
N PRO A 377 -10.80 2.72 16.45
CA PRO A 377 -10.27 4.03 16.08
C PRO A 377 -8.83 3.90 15.62
N THR A 378 -8.47 4.63 14.55
CA THR A 378 -7.06 4.76 14.15
C THR A 378 -6.21 5.20 15.33
N PRO A 379 -5.12 4.47 15.65
CA PRO A 379 -4.18 4.87 16.69
C PRO A 379 -3.73 6.33 16.52
N GLU A 380 -3.59 7.07 17.60
CA GLU A 380 -3.36 8.53 17.54
C GLU A 380 -2.13 8.90 16.70
N PHE A 381 -1.05 8.14 16.84
CA PHE A 381 0.19 8.33 16.10
C PHE A 381 0.08 8.01 14.59
N MET A 382 -0.99 7.31 14.17
CA MET A 382 -1.25 6.97 12.76
C MET A 382 -2.24 7.91 12.07
N ARG A 383 -2.89 8.83 12.81
CA ARG A 383 -3.92 9.71 12.23
C ARG A 383 -3.38 10.70 11.21
N GLY A 384 -2.08 10.98 11.24
CA GLY A 384 -1.40 11.77 10.21
C GLY A 384 -1.26 11.01 8.88
N VAL A 385 -1.09 9.69 8.95
CA VAL A 385 -0.94 8.79 7.80
C VAL A 385 -2.31 8.32 7.29
N TYR A 386 -3.10 7.75 8.19
CA TYR A 386 -4.46 7.29 7.89
C TYR A 386 -5.48 8.39 8.21
N SER A 387 -5.64 9.30 7.27
CA SER A 387 -6.54 10.44 7.50
C SER A 387 -8.02 10.05 7.48
N VAL A 388 -8.38 8.90 6.89
CA VAL A 388 -9.77 8.43 6.69
C VAL A 388 -10.00 7.10 7.37
N ALA A 389 -9.41 6.07 6.84
CA ALA A 389 -9.52 4.70 7.28
C ALA A 389 -8.30 3.94 6.76
N GLY A 390 -8.09 2.73 7.24
CA GLY A 390 -7.05 1.83 6.75
C GLY A 390 -7.25 0.44 7.30
N PHE A 391 -6.67 -0.52 6.63
CA PHE A 391 -6.71 -1.92 7.04
C PHE A 391 -5.30 -2.38 7.44
N HIS A 392 -5.21 -3.12 8.53
CA HIS A 392 -4.00 -3.77 9.01
C HIS A 392 -4.29 -5.27 9.16
N SER A 393 -3.65 -6.07 8.32
CA SER A 393 -3.84 -7.54 8.30
C SER A 393 -2.98 -8.24 9.34
N ALA A 394 -3.37 -9.45 9.72
CA ALA A 394 -2.44 -10.39 10.34
C ALA A 394 -1.25 -10.63 9.40
N PRO A 395 0.00 -10.61 9.91
CA PRO A 395 1.19 -10.76 9.08
C PRO A 395 1.30 -12.14 8.42
N ALA A 396 1.93 -12.22 7.25
CA ALA A 396 2.09 -13.47 6.50
C ALA A 396 2.85 -14.57 7.29
N LEU A 397 3.79 -14.19 8.17
CA LEU A 397 4.56 -15.11 9.00
C LEU A 397 3.94 -15.34 10.40
N ASP A 398 2.96 -14.51 10.78
CA ASP A 398 2.11 -14.72 11.98
C ASP A 398 0.61 -14.68 11.58
N PRO A 399 0.13 -15.68 10.81
CA PRO A 399 -1.22 -15.68 10.23
C PRO A 399 -2.33 -15.85 11.28
N THR A 400 -1.96 -16.14 12.52
CA THR A 400 -2.91 -16.30 13.65
C THR A 400 -3.23 -14.98 14.33
N GLY A 401 -2.54 -13.90 13.97
CA GLY A 401 -2.71 -12.57 14.51
C GLY A 401 -4.09 -11.96 14.28
N GLU A 402 -4.32 -10.83 14.93
CA GLU A 402 -5.52 -10.03 14.77
C GLU A 402 -5.44 -9.16 13.52
N ALA A 403 -6.59 -8.78 12.99
CA ALA A 403 -6.73 -7.83 11.89
C ALA A 403 -7.53 -6.61 12.36
N GLU A 404 -7.11 -5.43 11.96
CA GLU A 404 -7.74 -4.20 12.38
C GLU A 404 -8.20 -3.36 11.18
N TYR A 405 -9.47 -2.98 11.20
CA TYR A 405 -10.00 -1.93 10.33
C TYR A 405 -10.04 -0.63 11.12
N TRP A 406 -9.13 0.27 10.81
CA TRP A 406 -8.99 1.56 11.45
C TRP A 406 -9.94 2.59 10.85
N VAL A 407 -10.67 3.27 11.72
CA VAL A 407 -11.54 4.41 11.36
C VAL A 407 -11.02 5.64 12.08
N THR A 408 -10.56 6.64 11.32
CA THR A 408 -9.95 7.82 11.92
C THR A 408 -11.01 8.74 12.52
N PRO A 409 -10.96 8.99 13.84
CA PRO A 409 -11.89 9.89 14.49
C PRO A 409 -11.72 11.34 13.99
N ILE A 410 -12.77 12.12 14.07
CA ILE A 410 -12.67 13.57 13.86
C ILE A 410 -11.83 14.18 15.01
N ASP A 411 -10.88 15.04 14.65
CA ASP A 411 -10.06 15.73 15.65
C ASP A 411 -10.96 16.60 16.55
N PRO A 412 -10.98 16.39 17.88
CA PRO A 412 -11.77 17.19 18.79
C PRO A 412 -11.39 18.69 18.81
N LYS A 413 -10.21 19.03 18.29
CA LYS A 413 -9.73 20.42 18.16
C LYS A 413 -10.08 21.04 16.81
N ALA A 414 -10.65 20.27 15.86
CA ALA A 414 -11.05 20.80 14.58
C ALA A 414 -12.16 21.85 14.73
N SER A 415 -12.12 22.89 13.91
CA SER A 415 -13.22 23.84 13.82
C SER A 415 -14.50 23.16 13.32
N ALA A 416 -15.65 23.76 13.58
CA ALA A 416 -16.94 23.26 13.08
C ALA A 416 -16.94 23.08 11.55
N GLN A 417 -16.30 24.00 10.81
CA GLN A 417 -16.16 23.92 9.36
C GLN A 417 -15.28 22.75 8.92
N GLN A 418 -14.16 22.50 9.60
CA GLN A 418 -13.29 21.37 9.31
C GLN A 418 -13.99 20.04 9.64
N THR A 419 -14.68 19.98 10.78
CA THR A 419 -15.49 18.84 11.18
C THR A 419 -16.55 18.51 10.13
N GLU A 420 -17.34 19.50 9.72
CA GLU A 420 -18.39 19.35 8.71
C GLU A 420 -17.81 18.92 7.36
N SER A 421 -16.72 19.54 6.89
CA SER A 421 -16.04 19.16 5.65
C SER A 421 -15.60 17.70 5.68
N ARG A 422 -15.08 17.26 6.82
CA ARG A 422 -14.61 15.88 7.01
C ARG A 422 -15.77 14.88 7.03
N LEU A 423 -16.87 15.21 7.73
CA LEU A 423 -18.06 14.35 7.77
C LEU A 423 -18.72 14.21 6.42
N ARG A 424 -18.74 15.26 5.61
CA ARG A 424 -19.22 15.20 4.21
C ARG A 424 -18.37 14.30 3.33
N GLU A 425 -17.07 14.29 3.52
CA GLU A 425 -16.15 13.35 2.85
C GLU A 425 -16.44 11.90 3.27
N TYR A 426 -16.82 11.70 4.57
CA TYR A 426 -17.21 10.42 5.16
C TYR A 426 -18.73 10.24 5.23
N ASN A 427 -19.47 10.66 4.21
CA ASN A 427 -20.89 10.41 4.18
C ASN A 427 -21.22 8.91 4.30
N ASN A 428 -22.45 8.61 4.70
CA ASN A 428 -22.88 7.24 4.99
C ASN A 428 -22.71 6.26 3.82
N TRP A 429 -22.73 6.73 2.58
CA TRP A 429 -22.55 5.92 1.38
C TRP A 429 -21.07 5.64 1.10
N MET A 430 -20.22 6.64 1.28
CA MET A 430 -18.77 6.49 1.16
C MET A 430 -18.22 5.55 2.24
N LEU A 431 -18.72 5.61 3.47
CA LEU A 431 -18.33 4.70 4.53
C LEU A 431 -18.66 3.23 4.21
N GLN A 432 -19.78 2.97 3.55
CA GLN A 432 -20.12 1.62 3.07
C GLN A 432 -19.13 1.14 2.02
N TYR A 433 -18.81 2.00 1.03
CA TYR A 433 -17.78 1.70 0.05
C TYR A 433 -16.45 1.32 0.73
N LEU A 434 -15.96 2.19 1.64
CA LEU A 434 -14.70 1.96 2.35
C LEU A 434 -14.73 0.65 3.16
N THR A 435 -15.84 0.37 3.86
CA THR A 435 -15.97 -0.86 4.63
C THR A 435 -15.94 -2.10 3.73
N MET A 436 -16.50 -2.02 2.52
CA MET A 436 -16.41 -3.11 1.54
C MET A 436 -15.00 -3.29 1.01
N HIS A 437 -14.30 -2.24 0.73
CA HIS A 437 -12.94 -2.26 0.20
C HIS A 437 -11.92 -2.72 1.25
N GLU A 438 -11.96 -2.14 2.45
CA GLU A 438 -10.98 -2.43 3.51
C GLU A 438 -11.27 -3.73 4.26
N ALA A 439 -12.55 -4.05 4.47
CA ALA A 439 -12.93 -5.17 5.30
C ALA A 439 -13.64 -6.28 4.50
N LEU A 440 -14.95 -6.25 4.39
CA LEU A 440 -15.81 -7.32 3.88
C LEU A 440 -16.56 -6.87 2.62
N PRO A 441 -16.41 -7.51 1.47
CA PRO A 441 -15.58 -8.69 1.16
C PRO A 441 -14.15 -8.36 0.67
N GLY A 442 -13.64 -7.15 0.92
CA GLY A 442 -12.38 -6.64 0.41
C GLY A 442 -11.12 -7.20 1.09
N HIS A 443 -10.22 -6.31 1.52
CA HIS A 443 -8.87 -6.67 1.96
C HIS A 443 -8.83 -7.67 3.12
N TYR A 444 -9.66 -7.51 4.16
CA TYR A 444 -9.70 -8.49 5.24
C TYR A 444 -9.98 -9.91 4.71
N THR A 445 -10.98 -10.06 3.85
CA THR A 445 -11.35 -11.37 3.32
C THR A 445 -10.22 -11.98 2.50
N GLN A 446 -9.59 -11.20 1.61
CA GLN A 446 -8.50 -11.69 0.79
C GLN A 446 -7.27 -12.12 1.62
N PHE A 447 -6.91 -11.35 2.65
CA PHE A 447 -5.78 -11.70 3.51
C PHE A 447 -6.07 -12.90 4.40
N GLU A 448 -7.32 -13.10 4.86
CA GLU A 448 -7.71 -14.33 5.56
C GLU A 448 -7.57 -15.57 4.67
N HIS A 449 -7.96 -15.50 3.39
CA HIS A 449 -7.70 -16.58 2.43
C HIS A 449 -6.20 -16.80 2.22
N ALA A 450 -5.43 -15.74 1.98
CA ALA A 450 -3.99 -15.81 1.79
C ALA A 450 -3.26 -16.42 3.00
N ASN A 451 -3.69 -16.09 4.21
CA ASN A 451 -3.13 -16.61 5.46
C ASN A 451 -3.44 -18.09 5.71
N ASN A 452 -4.40 -18.68 4.99
CA ASN A 452 -4.73 -20.09 5.02
C ASN A 452 -4.03 -20.93 3.93
N LEU A 453 -3.21 -20.32 3.06
CA LEU A 453 -2.50 -21.01 1.98
C LEU A 453 -1.65 -22.18 2.47
N GLN A 454 -1.70 -23.27 1.71
CA GLN A 454 -0.91 -24.47 1.94
C GLN A 454 0.01 -24.79 0.74
N PRO A 455 1.20 -25.33 0.98
CA PRO A 455 1.86 -25.46 2.29
C PRO A 455 2.27 -24.10 2.88
N PRO A 456 2.62 -24.04 4.17
CA PRO A 456 3.08 -22.79 4.81
C PRO A 456 4.23 -22.09 4.07
N SER A 457 5.11 -22.85 3.43
CA SER A 457 6.20 -22.30 2.61
C SER A 457 5.69 -21.50 1.40
N ARG A 458 4.57 -21.91 0.76
CA ARG A 458 3.92 -21.15 -0.31
C ARG A 458 3.27 -19.87 0.22
N ARG A 459 2.61 -19.95 1.38
CA ARG A 459 2.05 -18.77 2.05
C ARG A 459 3.10 -17.69 2.27
N ILE A 460 4.29 -18.09 2.74
CA ILE A 460 5.41 -17.16 2.97
C ILE A 460 5.84 -16.52 1.64
N VAL A 461 6.09 -17.30 0.59
CA VAL A 461 6.48 -16.78 -0.72
C VAL A 461 5.44 -15.79 -1.25
N ARG A 462 4.17 -16.20 -1.34
CA ARG A 462 3.12 -15.36 -1.91
C ARG A 462 2.75 -14.19 -1.01
N GLY A 463 2.80 -14.35 0.31
CA GLY A 463 2.52 -13.28 1.27
C GLY A 463 3.60 -12.19 1.33
N LEU A 464 4.86 -12.55 1.04
CA LEU A 464 5.98 -11.58 1.00
C LEU A 464 6.15 -10.94 -0.38
N LEU A 465 5.88 -11.68 -1.45
CA LEU A 465 6.10 -11.25 -2.84
C LEU A 465 4.82 -10.86 -3.56
N GLY A 466 3.72 -10.71 -2.86
CA GLY A 466 2.39 -10.49 -3.38
C GLY A 466 2.28 -9.40 -4.44
N SER A 467 1.16 -9.38 -5.15
CA SER A 467 0.91 -8.47 -6.26
C SER A 467 -0.04 -7.34 -5.86
N GLY A 468 0.44 -6.09 -5.93
CA GLY A 468 -0.40 -4.93 -5.66
C GLY A 468 -1.60 -4.81 -6.61
N SER A 469 -1.47 -5.27 -7.87
CA SER A 469 -2.61 -5.31 -8.80
C SER A 469 -3.63 -6.38 -8.42
N TYR A 470 -3.20 -7.51 -7.84
CA TYR A 470 -4.13 -8.48 -7.27
C TYR A 470 -4.85 -7.88 -6.05
N GLU A 471 -4.11 -7.29 -5.13
CA GLU A 471 -4.64 -6.82 -3.85
C GLU A 471 -5.61 -5.64 -4.01
N GLU A 472 -5.15 -4.56 -4.63
CA GLU A 472 -5.98 -3.37 -4.86
C GLU A 472 -7.09 -3.66 -5.89
N GLY A 473 -6.76 -4.47 -6.90
CA GLY A 473 -7.75 -4.93 -7.87
C GLY A 473 -8.88 -5.72 -7.24
N TRP A 474 -8.58 -6.59 -6.27
CA TRP A 474 -9.61 -7.30 -5.50
C TRP A 474 -10.48 -6.33 -4.69
N GLY A 475 -9.89 -5.37 -3.98
CA GLY A 475 -10.66 -4.38 -3.21
C GLY A 475 -11.69 -3.65 -4.05
N GLU A 476 -11.30 -3.20 -5.24
CA GLU A 476 -12.19 -2.53 -6.20
C GLU A 476 -13.22 -3.51 -6.83
N TYR A 477 -12.78 -4.71 -7.20
CA TYR A 477 -13.63 -5.76 -7.75
C TYR A 477 -14.69 -6.23 -6.74
N ALA A 478 -14.33 -6.39 -5.48
CA ALA A 478 -15.23 -6.81 -4.42
C ALA A 478 -16.39 -5.84 -4.21
N VAL A 479 -16.13 -4.53 -4.28
CA VAL A 479 -17.20 -3.51 -4.25
C VAL A 479 -18.10 -3.63 -5.48
N ARG A 480 -17.53 -3.87 -6.66
CA ARG A 480 -18.31 -4.08 -7.89
C ARG A 480 -19.22 -5.30 -7.79
N GLU A 481 -18.75 -6.40 -7.23
CA GLU A 481 -19.56 -7.61 -7.02
C GLU A 481 -20.74 -7.35 -6.07
N MET A 482 -20.54 -6.54 -5.04
CA MET A 482 -21.62 -6.12 -4.13
C MET A 482 -22.66 -5.28 -4.88
N GLU A 483 -22.22 -4.33 -5.72
CA GLU A 483 -23.11 -3.50 -6.56
C GLU A 483 -23.90 -4.37 -7.54
N ASP A 484 -23.25 -5.27 -8.29
CA ASP A 484 -23.86 -6.17 -9.26
C ASP A 484 -24.87 -7.14 -8.62
N ALA A 485 -24.60 -7.59 -7.38
CA ALA A 485 -25.51 -8.41 -6.59
C ALA A 485 -26.75 -7.65 -6.05
N GLY A 486 -26.81 -6.34 -6.23
CA GLY A 486 -27.93 -5.49 -5.84
C GLY A 486 -27.84 -4.95 -4.42
N TYR A 487 -26.63 -4.73 -3.91
CA TYR A 487 -26.45 -4.07 -2.63
C TYR A 487 -27.16 -2.70 -2.60
N ALA A 488 -27.70 -2.35 -1.43
CA ALA A 488 -28.49 -1.14 -1.23
C ALA A 488 -29.69 -1.00 -2.22
N ASN A 489 -30.15 -2.11 -2.82
CA ASN A 489 -31.21 -2.12 -3.85
C ASN A 489 -30.91 -1.18 -5.04
N HIS A 490 -29.65 -1.11 -5.44
CA HIS A 490 -29.16 -0.19 -6.49
C HIS A 490 -29.52 1.29 -6.22
N ASP A 491 -29.47 1.71 -4.96
CA ASP A 491 -29.74 3.10 -4.60
C ASP A 491 -28.80 4.03 -5.38
N PRO A 492 -29.33 5.01 -6.14
CA PRO A 492 -28.49 5.84 -6.99
C PRO A 492 -27.45 6.66 -6.22
N ARG A 493 -27.65 6.90 -4.93
CA ARG A 493 -26.65 7.57 -4.06
C ARG A 493 -25.42 6.69 -3.85
N PHE A 494 -25.62 5.40 -3.59
CA PHE A 494 -24.53 4.43 -3.49
C PHE A 494 -23.81 4.27 -4.83
N VAL A 495 -24.56 4.09 -5.92
CA VAL A 495 -24.01 3.99 -7.29
C VAL A 495 -23.13 5.20 -7.64
N LEU A 496 -23.59 6.43 -7.34
CA LEU A 496 -22.79 7.63 -7.58
C LEU A 496 -21.50 7.69 -6.74
N MET A 497 -21.52 7.20 -5.50
CA MET A 497 -20.30 7.13 -4.67
C MET A 497 -19.32 6.09 -5.22
N VAL A 498 -19.79 4.91 -5.63
CA VAL A 498 -18.94 3.90 -6.30
C VAL A 498 -18.33 4.49 -7.58
N GLN A 499 -19.12 5.15 -8.42
CA GLN A 499 -18.62 5.79 -9.65
C GLN A 499 -17.62 6.93 -9.36
N LYS A 500 -17.84 7.71 -8.29
CA LYS A 500 -16.87 8.75 -7.87
C LYS A 500 -15.51 8.13 -7.55
N ILE A 501 -15.49 7.03 -6.81
CA ILE A 501 -14.22 6.34 -6.51
C ILE A 501 -13.65 5.70 -7.77
N ARG A 502 -14.47 5.15 -8.66
CA ARG A 502 -13.99 4.65 -9.96
C ARG A 502 -13.30 5.73 -10.78
N LEU A 503 -13.83 6.97 -10.84
CA LEU A 503 -13.14 8.09 -11.47
C LEU A 503 -11.79 8.38 -10.80
N ARG A 504 -11.71 8.24 -9.48
CA ARG A 504 -10.46 8.39 -8.74
C ARG A 504 -9.44 7.30 -9.10
N VAL A 505 -9.87 6.05 -9.23
CA VAL A 505 -9.02 4.92 -9.68
C VAL A 505 -8.51 5.15 -11.11
N ILE A 506 -9.39 5.57 -12.00
CA ILE A 506 -9.03 5.92 -13.39
C ILE A 506 -8.01 7.06 -13.42
N THR A 507 -8.26 8.14 -12.67
CA THR A 507 -7.32 9.26 -12.62
C THR A 507 -5.99 8.90 -11.96
N ASN A 508 -5.95 7.96 -11.02
CA ASN A 508 -4.71 7.42 -10.47
C ASN A 508 -3.81 6.84 -11.58
N ALA A 509 -4.36 6.04 -12.49
CA ALA A 509 -3.60 5.47 -13.60
C ALA A 509 -3.09 6.54 -14.57
N ILE A 510 -3.93 7.52 -14.91
CA ILE A 510 -3.55 8.64 -15.79
C ILE A 510 -2.43 9.47 -15.12
N LEU A 511 -2.56 9.78 -13.83
CA LEU A 511 -1.56 10.54 -13.07
C LEU A 511 -0.22 9.82 -13.02
N ASP A 512 -0.22 8.53 -12.62
CA ASP A 512 1.01 7.74 -12.50
C ASP A 512 1.79 7.76 -13.82
N ILE A 513 1.12 7.41 -14.93
CA ILE A 513 1.76 7.33 -16.24
C ILE A 513 2.19 8.71 -16.71
N ARG A 514 1.27 9.71 -16.71
CA ARG A 514 1.58 11.01 -17.31
C ARG A 514 2.54 11.84 -16.48
N MET A 515 2.46 11.77 -15.16
CA MET A 515 3.37 12.50 -14.30
C MET A 515 4.78 11.88 -14.30
N GLN A 516 4.88 10.56 -14.25
CA GLN A 516 6.19 9.90 -14.14
C GLN A 516 6.93 9.74 -15.48
N SER A 517 6.20 9.60 -16.60
CA SER A 517 6.80 9.28 -17.90
C SER A 517 6.48 10.27 -19.03
N ARG A 518 5.66 11.30 -18.76
CA ARG A 518 5.25 12.36 -19.70
C ARG A 518 5.44 13.74 -19.02
N ASP A 519 5.03 14.79 -19.70
CA ASP A 519 5.23 16.18 -19.22
C ASP A 519 3.98 16.77 -18.57
N MET A 520 3.16 15.97 -17.88
CA MET A 520 1.98 16.46 -17.19
C MET A 520 2.38 17.44 -16.07
N THR A 521 1.79 18.63 -16.11
CA THR A 521 2.01 19.69 -15.12
C THR A 521 1.16 19.47 -13.86
N ASP A 522 1.52 20.15 -12.76
CA ASP A 522 0.73 20.15 -11.52
C ASP A 522 -0.67 20.69 -11.74
N GLU A 523 -0.81 21.74 -12.57
CA GLU A 523 -2.11 22.35 -12.90
C GLU A 523 -3.01 21.38 -13.67
N GLU A 524 -2.49 20.71 -14.71
CA GLU A 524 -3.20 19.67 -15.45
C GLU A 524 -3.62 18.49 -14.55
N ALA A 525 -2.76 18.09 -13.62
CA ALA A 525 -3.06 17.04 -12.67
C ALA A 525 -4.18 17.44 -11.69
N LEU A 526 -4.13 18.65 -11.16
CA LEU A 526 -5.18 19.18 -10.28
C LEU A 526 -6.50 19.37 -11.02
N ASP A 527 -6.49 19.87 -12.27
CA ASP A 527 -7.69 19.99 -13.10
C ASP A 527 -8.31 18.62 -13.36
N LEU A 528 -7.51 17.63 -13.76
CA LEU A 528 -7.97 16.25 -13.95
C LEU A 528 -8.71 15.72 -12.72
N MET A 529 -8.13 15.88 -11.54
CA MET A 529 -8.70 15.36 -10.30
C MET A 529 -9.96 16.11 -9.86
N GLN A 530 -9.95 17.44 -9.93
CA GLN A 530 -11.05 18.26 -9.45
C GLN A 530 -12.21 18.35 -10.47
N GLN A 531 -11.90 18.64 -11.74
CA GLN A 531 -12.92 18.88 -12.76
C GLN A 531 -13.41 17.60 -13.43
N LYS A 532 -12.60 16.55 -13.49
CA LYS A 532 -12.99 15.30 -14.15
C LYS A 532 -13.37 14.19 -13.17
N ALA A 533 -12.83 14.21 -11.94
CA ALA A 533 -13.07 13.16 -10.94
C ALA A 533 -13.70 13.65 -9.62
N PHE A 534 -14.16 14.89 -9.56
CA PHE A 534 -14.91 15.44 -8.42
C PHE A 534 -14.20 15.32 -7.07
N GLN A 535 -12.87 15.32 -7.07
CA GLN A 535 -12.07 15.32 -5.84
C GLN A 535 -12.05 16.74 -5.24
N THR A 536 -12.07 16.82 -3.93
CA THR A 536 -11.86 18.09 -3.24
C THR A 536 -10.44 18.63 -3.49
N ARG A 537 -10.22 19.91 -3.29
CA ARG A 537 -8.89 20.53 -3.43
C ARG A 537 -7.86 19.83 -2.56
N ALA A 538 -8.21 19.54 -1.31
CA ALA A 538 -7.31 18.89 -0.35
C ALA A 538 -6.96 17.44 -0.77
N GLU A 539 -7.95 16.66 -1.25
CA GLU A 539 -7.70 15.32 -1.80
C GLU A 539 -6.78 15.38 -3.01
N ALA A 540 -7.01 16.33 -3.93
CA ALA A 540 -6.21 16.47 -5.15
C ALA A 540 -4.76 16.88 -4.85
N GLU A 541 -4.52 17.81 -3.91
CA GLU A 541 -3.16 18.20 -3.48
C GLU A 541 -2.41 17.05 -2.82
N GLY A 542 -3.06 16.29 -1.93
CA GLY A 542 -2.47 15.11 -1.32
C GLY A 542 -2.14 14.02 -2.35
N LYS A 543 -3.03 13.81 -3.33
CA LYS A 543 -2.80 12.86 -4.43
C LYS A 543 -1.69 13.32 -5.37
N LEU A 544 -1.62 14.61 -5.68
CA LEU A 544 -0.54 15.18 -6.49
C LEU A 544 0.84 14.92 -5.84
N ARG A 545 0.94 15.17 -4.52
CA ARG A 545 2.16 14.86 -3.77
C ARG A 545 2.49 13.37 -3.87
N ARG A 546 1.53 12.48 -3.63
CA ARG A 546 1.73 11.03 -3.74
C ARG A 546 2.20 10.61 -5.14
N ALA A 547 1.60 11.14 -6.19
CA ALA A 547 1.97 10.82 -7.57
C ALA A 547 3.41 11.26 -7.94
N LYS A 548 3.96 12.27 -7.24
CA LYS A 548 5.37 12.66 -7.37
C LYS A 548 6.30 11.73 -6.58
N LEU A 549 5.85 11.20 -5.46
CA LEU A 549 6.68 10.38 -4.57
C LEU A 549 6.70 8.90 -4.95
N THR A 550 5.67 8.42 -5.64
CA THR A 550 5.53 7.00 -6.01
C THR A 550 5.44 6.85 -7.53
N ALA A 551 6.01 5.77 -8.05
CA ALA A 551 5.90 5.39 -9.46
C ALA A 551 5.43 3.92 -9.53
N GLY A 552 4.48 3.63 -10.43
CA GLY A 552 3.95 2.28 -10.63
C GLY A 552 2.94 1.80 -9.60
N GLN A 553 2.73 2.52 -8.48
CA GLN A 553 1.78 2.09 -7.46
C GLN A 553 0.33 2.51 -7.80
N LEU A 554 0.12 3.71 -8.32
CA LEU A 554 -1.23 4.21 -8.58
C LEU A 554 -1.95 3.50 -9.74
N ILE A 555 -1.21 2.86 -10.63
CA ILE A 555 -1.78 2.05 -11.72
C ILE A 555 -2.40 0.74 -11.24
N THR A 556 -1.95 0.20 -10.10
CA THR A 556 -2.34 -1.15 -9.64
C THR A 556 -3.84 -1.27 -9.40
N TYR A 557 -4.49 -0.22 -8.92
CA TYR A 557 -5.94 -0.16 -8.74
C TYR A 557 -6.70 -0.36 -10.05
N PHE A 558 -6.36 0.44 -11.06
CA PHE A 558 -7.04 0.42 -12.35
C PHE A 558 -6.79 -0.89 -13.11
N VAL A 559 -5.53 -1.27 -13.25
CA VAL A 559 -5.16 -2.48 -13.98
C VAL A 559 -5.69 -3.72 -13.26
N GLY A 560 -5.49 -3.80 -11.94
CA GLY A 560 -5.97 -4.91 -11.15
C GLY A 560 -7.49 -5.09 -11.23
N TYR A 561 -8.25 -3.99 -11.07
CA TYR A 561 -9.71 -4.04 -11.23
C TYR A 561 -10.14 -4.64 -12.56
N HIS A 562 -9.56 -4.18 -13.67
CA HIS A 562 -9.90 -4.69 -15.00
C HIS A 562 -9.49 -6.14 -15.17
N GLN A 563 -8.31 -6.50 -14.71
CA GLN A 563 -7.83 -7.89 -14.78
C GLN A 563 -8.75 -8.85 -14.02
N TRP A 564 -9.26 -8.46 -12.84
CA TRP A 564 -10.23 -9.26 -12.08
C TRP A 564 -11.56 -9.42 -12.83
N ILE A 565 -12.13 -8.33 -13.36
CA ILE A 565 -13.37 -8.38 -14.16
C ILE A 565 -13.18 -9.25 -15.38
N ASP A 566 -12.13 -9.02 -16.16
CA ASP A 566 -11.88 -9.76 -17.40
C ASP A 566 -11.65 -11.26 -17.13
N MET A 567 -10.93 -11.61 -16.06
CA MET A 567 -10.72 -13.00 -15.66
C MET A 567 -12.05 -13.66 -15.29
N ARG A 568 -12.90 -12.99 -14.47
CA ARG A 568 -14.25 -13.48 -14.13
C ARG A 568 -15.07 -13.71 -15.40
N ASP A 569 -15.12 -12.74 -16.29
CA ASP A 569 -15.96 -12.79 -17.48
C ASP A 569 -15.50 -13.90 -18.46
N ARG A 570 -14.18 -14.11 -18.58
CA ARG A 570 -13.64 -15.24 -19.34
C ARG A 570 -14.02 -16.58 -18.73
N MET A 571 -13.92 -16.75 -17.40
CA MET A 571 -14.32 -17.98 -16.70
C MET A 571 -15.82 -18.22 -16.82
N GLN A 572 -16.63 -17.17 -16.65
CA GLN A 572 -18.08 -17.24 -16.84
C GLN A 572 -18.46 -17.65 -18.27
N SER A 573 -17.82 -17.06 -19.26
CA SER A 573 -18.07 -17.39 -20.67
C SER A 573 -17.72 -18.85 -20.99
N LYS A 574 -16.62 -19.37 -20.44
CA LYS A 574 -16.17 -20.76 -20.69
C LYS A 574 -17.02 -21.79 -19.94
N LEU A 575 -17.42 -21.50 -18.71
CA LEU A 575 -18.22 -22.41 -17.88
C LEU A 575 -19.73 -22.35 -18.16
N GLY A 576 -20.21 -21.26 -18.77
CA GLY A 576 -21.63 -21.06 -19.08
C GLY A 576 -22.54 -21.28 -17.87
N SER A 577 -23.50 -22.19 -17.95
CA SER A 577 -24.43 -22.51 -16.83
C SER A 577 -23.75 -23.21 -15.65
N GLY A 578 -22.51 -23.66 -15.79
CA GLY A 578 -21.72 -24.24 -14.67
C GLY A 578 -20.95 -23.19 -13.87
N PHE A 579 -20.99 -21.91 -14.24
CA PHE A 579 -20.35 -20.86 -13.50
C PHE A 579 -21.06 -20.59 -12.16
N SER A 580 -20.26 -20.46 -11.10
CA SER A 580 -20.71 -20.00 -9.79
C SER A 580 -19.76 -18.90 -9.33
N LEU A 581 -20.30 -17.71 -9.03
CA LEU A 581 -19.53 -16.57 -8.56
C LEU A 581 -18.76 -16.91 -7.29
N LYS A 582 -19.45 -17.53 -6.31
CA LYS A 582 -18.82 -17.99 -5.07
C LYS A 582 -17.64 -18.92 -5.33
N ARG A 583 -17.84 -19.95 -6.16
CA ARG A 583 -16.77 -20.91 -6.48
C ARG A 583 -15.60 -20.25 -7.20
N PHE A 584 -15.88 -19.24 -8.04
CA PHE A 584 -14.84 -18.46 -8.71
C PHE A 584 -14.05 -17.63 -7.69
N ASN A 585 -14.74 -16.85 -6.84
CA ASN A 585 -14.12 -15.98 -5.85
C ASN A 585 -13.28 -16.78 -4.85
N ASP A 586 -13.87 -17.84 -4.26
CA ASP A 586 -13.15 -18.69 -3.30
C ASP A 586 -11.92 -19.34 -3.94
N ALA A 587 -12.06 -19.93 -5.14
CA ALA A 587 -10.96 -20.58 -5.80
C ALA A 587 -9.81 -19.62 -6.18
N ALA A 588 -10.14 -18.38 -6.54
CA ALA A 588 -9.14 -17.35 -6.87
C ALA A 588 -8.43 -16.82 -5.61
N LEU A 589 -9.16 -16.58 -4.53
CA LEU A 589 -8.59 -16.12 -3.27
C LEU A 589 -7.72 -17.19 -2.60
N ASP A 590 -8.11 -18.46 -2.70
CA ASP A 590 -7.37 -19.62 -2.18
C ASP A 590 -6.03 -19.87 -2.91
N GLU A 591 -5.77 -19.20 -4.04
CA GLU A 591 -4.43 -19.18 -4.65
C GLU A 591 -3.53 -18.10 -4.03
N GLY A 592 -4.09 -17.11 -3.31
CA GLY A 592 -3.36 -16.00 -2.70
C GLY A 592 -2.87 -14.95 -3.71
N PRO A 593 -2.06 -13.98 -3.26
CA PRO A 593 -1.74 -12.76 -4.01
C PRO A 593 -0.75 -12.99 -5.16
N LEU A 594 -1.24 -13.59 -6.24
CA LEU A 594 -0.52 -13.75 -7.50
C LEU A 594 -0.90 -12.66 -8.50
N PRO A 595 0.02 -12.18 -9.35
CA PRO A 595 -0.36 -11.43 -10.55
C PRO A 595 -1.42 -12.20 -11.34
N ILE A 596 -2.45 -11.53 -11.80
CA ILE A 596 -3.60 -12.17 -12.47
C ILE A 596 -3.19 -13.03 -13.67
N PRO A 597 -2.18 -12.66 -14.50
CA PRO A 597 -1.71 -13.53 -15.57
C PRO A 597 -1.14 -14.89 -15.10
N LEU A 598 -0.63 -14.96 -13.87
CA LEU A 598 -0.18 -16.22 -13.26
C LEU A 598 -1.33 -16.96 -12.55
N LEU A 599 -2.27 -16.22 -11.98
CA LEU A 599 -3.43 -16.76 -11.28
C LEU A 599 -4.41 -17.44 -12.25
N GLU A 600 -4.71 -16.81 -13.37
CA GLU A 600 -5.77 -17.25 -14.29
C GLU A 600 -5.60 -18.69 -14.81
N PRO A 601 -4.41 -19.15 -15.22
CA PRO A 601 -4.21 -20.55 -15.64
C PRO A 601 -4.47 -21.54 -14.50
N LEU A 602 -4.03 -21.24 -13.27
CA LEU A 602 -4.25 -22.09 -12.09
C LEU A 602 -5.75 -22.19 -11.78
N LEU A 603 -6.42 -21.06 -11.83
CA LEU A 603 -7.86 -20.98 -11.61
C LEU A 603 -8.64 -21.75 -12.69
N ALA A 604 -8.24 -21.64 -13.95
CA ALA A 604 -8.86 -22.37 -15.05
C ALA A 604 -8.78 -23.88 -14.84
N GLU A 605 -7.61 -24.41 -14.45
CA GLU A 605 -7.43 -25.81 -14.10
C GLU A 605 -8.33 -26.23 -12.92
N LYS A 606 -8.31 -25.44 -11.83
CA LYS A 606 -9.09 -25.69 -10.60
C LYS A 606 -10.61 -25.68 -10.84
N LEU A 607 -11.07 -24.86 -11.77
CA LEU A 607 -12.47 -24.79 -12.18
C LEU A 607 -12.87 -25.80 -13.26
N GLY A 608 -11.91 -26.54 -13.83
CA GLY A 608 -12.13 -27.51 -14.89
C GLY A 608 -12.38 -26.87 -16.27
N VAL A 609 -11.77 -25.72 -16.51
CA VAL A 609 -11.79 -25.03 -17.80
C VAL A 609 -10.57 -25.45 -18.60
N HIS A 610 -10.79 -26.11 -19.75
CA HIS A 610 -9.74 -26.60 -20.64
C HIS A 610 -9.66 -25.80 -21.94
#